data_7cdf105a22d5a3c4d7990b4a5bb32f60
#
_entry.id   7cdf105a22d5a3c4d7990b4a5bb32f60
#
_cell.length_a   1.000
_cell.length_b   1.000
_cell.length_c   1.000
_cell.angle_alpha   90.00
_cell.angle_beta   90.00
_cell.angle_gamma   90.00
#
_symmetry.space_group_name_H-M   'P 1'
#
loop_
_entity.id
_entity.type
_entity.pdbx_description
1 polymer ?
#
loop_
_entity_poly.entity_id
_entity_poly.type
_entity_poly.pdbx_seq_one_letter_code
_entity_poly.pdbx_strand_id
1 'polypeptide(L)'
;MTLEGLIKPEFDPNLPIYLQIMNFVKKLIVRGILKPGDKVPSVRDMALFLGVNPNTVQKAYEELEREGTIFTRRGQGNFVSEDENIVDKIKERMVKDLIEKYRKELEELGLSKGEIFNLLKEMLE
;
A
#
# COMPACT_ATOMS: atom_id res chain seq x y z
N MET A 1 -3.72 -6.47 15.88
CA MET A 1 -2.92 -7.17 14.86
C MET A 1 -1.48 -7.28 15.30
N THR A 2 -0.87 -8.44 15.13
CA THR A 2 0.56 -8.62 15.32
C THR A 2 1.24 -8.69 13.97
N LEU A 3 2.49 -8.22 13.92
CA LEU A 3 3.30 -8.27 12.71
C LEU A 3 4.04 -9.61 12.55
N GLU A 4 3.95 -10.48 13.55
CA GLU A 4 4.56 -11.79 13.51
C GLU A 4 3.99 -12.63 12.35
N GLY A 5 4.88 -13.31 11.65
CA GLY A 5 4.48 -14.15 10.53
C GLY A 5 4.25 -13.42 9.22
N LEU A 6 4.27 -12.09 9.20
CA LEU A 6 4.19 -11.33 7.97
C LEU A 6 5.55 -11.27 7.29
N ILE A 7 5.53 -11.34 5.96
CA ILE A 7 6.75 -11.18 5.17
C ILE A 7 7.09 -9.70 5.11
N LYS A 8 8.30 -9.36 5.55
CA LYS A 8 8.82 -8.00 5.49
C LYS A 8 9.02 -7.61 4.02
N PRO A 9 8.54 -6.43 3.59
CA PRO A 9 8.75 -5.97 2.22
C PRO A 9 10.22 -5.62 1.99
N GLU A 10 10.67 -5.81 0.75
CA GLU A 10 11.96 -5.30 0.31
C GLU A 10 11.75 -3.87 -0.18
N PHE A 11 12.52 -2.93 0.36
CA PHE A 11 12.43 -1.54 -0.04
C PHE A 11 13.40 -1.22 -1.17
N ASP A 12 12.89 -0.48 -2.16
CA ASP A 12 13.70 0.09 -3.23
C ASP A 12 14.37 1.37 -2.68
N PRO A 13 15.72 1.40 -2.59
CA PRO A 13 16.41 2.58 -2.05
C PRO A 13 16.29 3.82 -2.93
N ASN A 14 15.86 3.67 -4.18
CA ASN A 14 15.70 4.78 -5.13
C ASN A 14 14.35 5.49 -5.00
N LEU A 15 13.45 4.96 -4.18
CA LEU A 15 12.12 5.53 -3.95
C LEU A 15 11.98 5.97 -2.49
N PRO A 16 11.16 7.01 -2.22
CA PRO A 16 10.93 7.44 -0.85
C PRO A 16 10.38 6.29 0.01
N ILE A 17 11.03 6.03 1.15
CA ILE A 17 10.66 4.90 2.01
C ILE A 17 9.25 5.07 2.57
N TYR A 18 8.85 6.30 2.94
CA TYR A 18 7.52 6.50 3.49
C TYR A 18 6.39 6.11 2.52
N LEU A 19 6.58 6.30 1.21
CA LEU A 19 5.61 5.87 0.21
C LEU A 19 5.50 4.35 0.14
N GLN A 20 6.62 3.66 0.30
CA GLN A 20 6.65 2.20 0.30
C GLN A 20 6.00 1.63 1.57
N ILE A 21 6.16 2.33 2.71
CA ILE A 21 5.47 1.97 3.95
C ILE A 21 3.96 2.14 3.78
N MET A 22 3.52 3.24 3.17
CA MET A 22 2.11 3.46 2.88
C MET A 22 1.54 2.33 2.03
N ASN A 23 2.25 1.94 0.97
CA ASN A 23 1.83 0.84 0.12
C ASN A 23 1.77 -0.49 0.85
N PHE A 24 2.71 -0.74 1.76
CA PHE A 24 2.68 -1.95 2.59
C PHE A 24 1.41 -2.01 3.43
N VAL A 25 1.07 -0.93 4.13
CA VAL A 25 -0.16 -0.85 4.95
C VAL A 25 -1.39 -1.05 4.07
N LYS A 26 -1.45 -0.40 2.91
CA LYS A 26 -2.56 -0.54 1.97
C LYS A 26 -2.72 -1.97 1.49
N LYS A 27 -1.62 -2.68 1.21
CA LYS A 27 -1.67 -4.09 0.82
C LYS A 27 -2.25 -4.97 1.93
N LEU A 28 -1.92 -4.69 3.19
CA LEU A 28 -2.50 -5.41 4.32
C LEU A 28 -4.02 -5.22 4.36
N ILE A 29 -4.49 -4.02 4.07
CA ILE A 29 -5.92 -3.71 4.03
C ILE A 29 -6.60 -4.41 2.85
N VAL A 30 -6.03 -4.30 1.65
CA VAL A 30 -6.60 -4.92 0.44
C VAL A 30 -6.65 -6.43 0.55
N ARG A 31 -5.65 -7.03 1.19
CA ARG A 31 -5.60 -8.49 1.39
C ARG A 31 -6.45 -8.98 2.56
N GLY A 32 -7.11 -8.08 3.29
CA GLY A 32 -7.96 -8.44 4.42
C GLY A 32 -7.22 -8.81 5.68
N ILE A 33 -5.92 -8.54 5.77
CA ILE A 33 -5.12 -8.78 6.99
C ILE A 33 -5.44 -7.70 8.01
N LEU A 34 -5.59 -6.43 7.55
CA LEU A 34 -6.16 -5.34 8.32
C LEU A 34 -7.54 -5.03 7.75
N LYS A 35 -8.56 -5.11 8.60
CA LYS A 35 -9.95 -4.87 8.20
C LYS A 35 -10.38 -3.47 8.59
N PRO A 36 -11.46 -2.92 7.98
CA PRO A 36 -12.01 -1.64 8.41
C PRO A 36 -12.22 -1.61 9.92
N GLY A 37 -11.77 -0.54 10.56
CA GLY A 37 -11.87 -0.37 12.00
C GLY A 37 -10.78 -1.05 12.83
N ASP A 38 -9.96 -1.90 12.24
CA ASP A 38 -8.88 -2.57 12.95
C ASP A 38 -7.80 -1.59 13.36
N LYS A 39 -7.17 -1.87 14.50
CA LYS A 39 -6.03 -1.09 14.97
C LYS A 39 -4.80 -1.40 14.12
N VAL A 40 -4.18 -0.34 13.62
CA VAL A 40 -2.92 -0.43 12.86
C VAL A 40 -1.78 -0.59 13.88
N PRO A 41 -0.73 -1.38 13.57
CA PRO A 41 0.43 -1.47 14.44
C PRO A 41 0.98 -0.09 14.77
N SER A 42 1.46 0.10 16.01
CA SER A 42 2.02 1.38 16.42
C SER A 42 3.19 1.79 15.53
N VAL A 43 3.47 3.09 15.49
CA VAL A 43 4.65 3.61 14.76
C VAL A 43 5.91 2.87 15.21
N ARG A 44 6.07 2.68 16.52
CA ARG A 44 7.23 1.99 17.09
C ARG A 44 7.33 0.54 16.62
N ASP A 45 6.24 -0.20 16.70
CA ASP A 45 6.23 -1.62 16.32
C ASP A 45 6.46 -1.78 14.82
N MET A 46 5.84 -0.93 14.02
CA MET A 46 6.04 -0.94 12.58
C MET A 46 7.49 -0.63 12.22
N ALA A 47 8.09 0.38 12.86
CA ALA A 47 9.47 0.75 12.62
C ALA A 47 10.44 -0.38 12.97
N LEU A 48 10.20 -1.06 14.09
CA LEU A 48 11.00 -2.22 14.49
C LEU A 48 10.85 -3.37 13.50
N PHE A 49 9.63 -3.64 13.08
CA PHE A 49 9.37 -4.71 12.11
C PHE A 49 10.05 -4.45 10.76
N LEU A 50 9.92 -3.22 10.26
CA LEU A 50 10.46 -2.85 8.95
C LEU A 50 11.96 -2.51 8.98
N GLY A 51 12.52 -2.29 10.16
CA GLY A 51 13.91 -1.88 10.29
C GLY A 51 14.17 -0.47 9.77
N VAL A 52 13.24 0.45 9.99
CA VAL A 52 13.31 1.83 9.52
C VAL A 52 13.20 2.82 10.68
N ASN A 53 13.53 4.09 10.41
CA ASN A 53 13.41 5.14 11.39
C ASN A 53 11.92 5.37 11.75
N PRO A 54 11.58 5.46 13.06
CA PRO A 54 10.21 5.77 13.47
C PRO A 54 9.64 7.04 12.86
N ASN A 55 10.46 8.06 12.63
CA ASN A 55 10.02 9.30 12.00
C ASN A 55 9.51 9.07 10.57
N THR A 56 10.11 8.12 9.86
CA THR A 56 9.68 7.74 8.50
C THR A 56 8.33 7.04 8.54
N VAL A 57 8.12 6.17 9.53
CA VAL A 57 6.81 5.52 9.74
C VAL A 57 5.77 6.57 10.12
N GLN A 58 6.13 7.51 11.00
CA GLN A 58 5.23 8.60 11.41
C GLN A 58 4.77 9.40 10.19
N LYS A 59 5.69 9.74 9.30
CA LYS A 59 5.35 10.44 8.05
C LYS A 59 4.38 9.63 7.19
N ALA A 60 4.63 8.33 7.04
CA ALA A 60 3.75 7.45 6.30
C ALA A 60 2.33 7.43 6.90
N TYR A 61 2.22 7.33 8.21
CA TYR A 61 0.93 7.31 8.91
C TYR A 61 0.21 8.65 8.79
N GLU A 62 0.92 9.76 8.88
CA GLU A 62 0.33 11.09 8.68
C GLU A 62 -0.26 11.22 7.26
N GLU A 63 0.45 10.72 6.25
CA GLU A 63 -0.04 10.75 4.88
C GLU A 63 -1.24 9.81 4.68
N LEU A 64 -1.21 8.61 5.28
CA LEU A 64 -2.34 7.69 5.25
C LEU A 64 -3.58 8.32 5.91
N GLU A 65 -3.39 9.05 7.01
CA GLU A 65 -4.47 9.77 7.68
C GLU A 65 -5.01 10.90 6.80
N ARG A 66 -4.10 11.67 6.16
CA ARG A 66 -4.49 12.77 5.28
C ARG A 66 -5.35 12.30 4.13
N GLU A 67 -5.07 11.14 3.57
CA GLU A 67 -5.88 10.57 2.47
C GLU A 67 -7.11 9.79 2.95
N GLY A 68 -7.32 9.68 4.26
CA GLY A 68 -8.50 9.01 4.81
C GLY A 68 -8.42 7.50 4.91
N THR A 69 -7.25 6.91 4.71
CA THR A 69 -7.05 5.45 4.82
C THR A 69 -7.07 4.99 6.27
N ILE A 70 -6.48 5.76 7.16
CA ILE A 70 -6.49 5.51 8.61
C ILE A 70 -6.96 6.76 9.34
N PHE A 71 -7.34 6.58 10.61
CA PHE A 71 -7.67 7.69 11.49
C PHE A 71 -7.06 7.48 12.86
N THR A 72 -6.81 8.58 13.56
CA THR A 72 -6.22 8.56 14.91
C THR A 72 -7.32 8.71 15.94
N ARG A 73 -7.32 7.83 16.95
CA ARG A 73 -8.09 8.02 18.18
C ARG A 73 -7.11 8.41 19.27
N ARG A 74 -7.29 9.60 19.80
CA ARG A 74 -6.39 10.18 20.79
C ARG A 74 -6.24 9.25 21.99
N GLY A 75 -4.98 8.91 22.33
CA GLY A 75 -4.66 8.01 23.43
C GLY A 75 -4.86 6.53 23.14
N GLN A 76 -5.39 6.17 21.96
CA GLN A 76 -5.68 4.78 21.61
C GLN A 76 -4.87 4.28 20.41
N GLY A 77 -4.40 5.18 19.53
CA GLY A 77 -3.59 4.83 18.36
C GLY A 77 -4.27 5.09 17.03
N ASN A 78 -3.79 4.42 16.01
CA ASN A 78 -4.27 4.55 14.64
C ASN A 78 -5.13 3.34 14.26
N PHE A 79 -6.17 3.59 13.48
CA PHE A 79 -7.15 2.58 13.07
C PHE A 79 -7.43 2.70 11.57
N VAL A 80 -7.70 1.58 10.93
CA VAL A 80 -8.15 1.58 9.53
C VAL A 80 -9.51 2.27 9.46
N SER A 81 -9.75 3.05 8.41
CA SER A 81 -11.05 3.69 8.16
C SER A 81 -12.21 2.70 8.35
N GLU A 82 -13.29 3.18 8.94
CA GLU A 82 -14.51 2.38 9.13
C GLU A 82 -15.44 2.40 7.92
N ASP A 83 -15.08 3.14 6.87
CA ASP A 83 -15.82 3.19 5.61
C ASP A 83 -15.90 1.78 5.02
N GLU A 84 -17.11 1.27 4.81
CA GLU A 84 -17.34 -0.07 4.26
C GLU A 84 -16.72 -0.24 2.86
N ASN A 85 -16.53 0.86 2.13
CA ASN A 85 -15.99 0.86 0.78
C ASN A 85 -14.48 1.10 0.73
N ILE A 86 -13.80 1.22 1.90
CA ILE A 86 -12.38 1.60 1.92
C ILE A 86 -11.49 0.58 1.21
N VAL A 87 -11.78 -0.71 1.38
CA VAL A 87 -10.99 -1.77 0.73
C VAL A 87 -11.07 -1.66 -0.78
N ASP A 88 -12.28 -1.51 -1.31
CA ASP A 88 -12.50 -1.39 -2.76
C ASP A 88 -11.90 -0.12 -3.33
N LYS A 89 -11.99 0.99 -2.61
CA LYS A 89 -11.40 2.27 -3.03
C LYS A 89 -9.88 2.17 -3.13
N ILE A 90 -9.24 1.60 -2.11
CA ILE A 90 -7.78 1.44 -2.09
C ILE A 90 -7.34 0.48 -3.19
N LYS A 91 -8.01 -0.66 -3.31
CA LYS A 91 -7.71 -1.67 -4.31
C LYS A 91 -7.81 -1.11 -5.73
N GLU A 92 -8.91 -0.43 -6.03
CA GLU A 92 -9.12 0.17 -7.34
C GLU A 92 -8.00 1.15 -7.69
N ARG A 93 -7.64 2.03 -6.75
CA ARG A 93 -6.58 3.01 -6.97
C ARG A 93 -5.22 2.34 -7.18
N MET A 94 -4.88 1.36 -6.35
CA MET A 94 -3.61 0.65 -6.48
C MET A 94 -3.52 -0.11 -7.81
N VAL A 95 -4.59 -0.77 -8.22
CA VAL A 95 -4.63 -1.50 -9.50
C VAL A 95 -4.45 -0.54 -10.67
N LYS A 96 -5.18 0.58 -10.68
CA LYS A 96 -5.08 1.59 -11.73
C LYS A 96 -3.67 2.16 -11.82
N ASP A 97 -3.05 2.48 -10.69
CA ASP A 97 -1.70 3.03 -10.66
C ASP A 97 -0.66 2.04 -11.23
N LEU A 98 -0.79 0.75 -10.89
CA LEU A 98 0.08 -0.29 -11.42
C LEU A 98 -0.09 -0.47 -12.93
N ILE A 99 -1.33 -0.54 -13.39
CA ILE A 99 -1.63 -0.69 -14.82
C ILE A 99 -1.06 0.51 -15.59
N GLU A 100 -1.28 1.73 -15.09
CA GLU A 100 -0.79 2.94 -15.74
C GLU A 100 0.73 2.99 -15.81
N LYS A 101 1.40 2.60 -14.72
CA LYS A 101 2.86 2.55 -14.67
C LYS A 101 3.43 1.61 -15.71
N TYR A 102 2.93 0.38 -15.76
CA TYR A 102 3.46 -0.63 -16.69
C TYR A 102 3.04 -0.37 -18.14
N ARG A 103 1.85 0.19 -18.35
CA ARG A 103 1.42 0.62 -19.67
C ARG A 103 2.42 1.62 -20.26
N LYS A 104 2.81 2.64 -19.47
CA LYS A 104 3.79 3.64 -19.91
C LYS A 104 5.14 3.01 -20.28
N GLU A 105 5.65 2.14 -19.43
CA GLU A 105 6.92 1.46 -19.65
C GLU A 105 6.88 0.61 -20.93
N LEU A 106 5.79 -0.10 -21.18
CA LEU A 106 5.62 -0.91 -22.38
C LEU A 106 5.49 -0.05 -23.64
N GLU A 107 4.77 1.05 -23.57
CA GLU A 107 4.65 1.99 -24.69
C GLU A 107 6.00 2.62 -25.04
N GLU A 108 6.87 2.86 -24.07
CA GLU A 108 8.22 3.35 -24.30
C GLU A 108 9.09 2.35 -25.09
N LEU A 109 8.74 1.06 -25.04
CA LEU A 109 9.37 0.02 -25.86
C LEU A 109 8.78 -0.03 -27.28
N GLY A 110 7.83 0.83 -27.61
CA GLY A 110 7.22 0.90 -28.93
C GLY A 110 5.98 0.04 -29.10
N LEU A 111 5.46 -0.55 -28.03
CA LEU A 111 4.26 -1.38 -28.10
C LEU A 111 3.01 -0.52 -28.19
N SER A 112 2.09 -0.90 -29.07
CA SER A 112 0.75 -0.31 -29.14
C SER A 112 -0.12 -0.88 -28.02
N LYS A 113 -1.24 -0.20 -27.71
CA LYS A 113 -2.20 -0.69 -26.74
C LYS A 113 -2.76 -2.06 -27.10
N GLY A 114 -3.02 -2.29 -28.39
CA GLY A 114 -3.48 -3.59 -28.88
C GLY A 114 -2.45 -4.70 -28.69
N GLU A 115 -1.18 -4.40 -28.95
CA GLU A 115 -0.10 -5.36 -28.72
C GLU A 115 0.05 -5.71 -27.24
N ILE A 116 -0.04 -4.70 -26.36
CA ILE A 116 0.01 -4.91 -24.92
C ILE A 116 -1.14 -5.82 -24.47
N PHE A 117 -2.35 -5.52 -24.93
CA PHE A 117 -3.55 -6.29 -24.59
C PHE A 117 -3.39 -7.76 -25.02
N ASN A 118 -2.95 -8.00 -26.25
CA ASN A 118 -2.78 -9.35 -26.77
C ASN A 118 -1.71 -10.15 -26.02
N LEU A 119 -0.59 -9.51 -25.68
CA LEU A 119 0.49 -10.18 -24.94
C LEU A 119 0.04 -10.53 -23.51
N LEU A 120 -0.65 -9.62 -22.83
CA LEU A 120 -1.19 -9.90 -21.50
C LEU A 120 -2.19 -11.04 -21.54
N LYS A 121 -3.05 -11.06 -22.55
CA LYS A 121 -4.03 -12.13 -22.72
C LYS A 121 -3.36 -13.48 -22.86
N GLU A 122 -2.33 -13.57 -23.72
CA GLU A 122 -1.56 -14.80 -23.89
C GLU A 122 -0.90 -15.27 -22.59
N MET A 123 -0.32 -14.35 -21.84
CA MET A 123 0.40 -14.68 -20.61
C MET A 123 -0.52 -15.09 -19.45
N LEU A 124 -1.77 -14.65 -19.48
CA LEU A 124 -2.73 -14.93 -18.41
C LEU A 124 -3.67 -16.11 -18.71
N GLU A 125 -3.62 -16.63 -19.91
CA GLU A 125 -4.40 -17.81 -20.32
C GLU A 125 -3.75 -19.14 -19.95
#